data_a47fd3757da5d1a4bad11ea880796bd8
#
_entry.id   a47fd3757da5d1a4bad11ea880796bd8
#
_cell.length_a   1.000
_cell.length_b   1.000
_cell.length_c   1.000
_cell.angle_alpha   90.00
_cell.angle_beta   90.00
_cell.angle_gamma   90.00
#
_symmetry.space_group_name_H-M   'P 1'
#
loop_
_entity.id
_entity.type
_entity.pdbx_description
1 polymer ?
#
loop_
_entity_poly.entity_id
_entity_poly.type
_entity_poly.pdbx_seq_one_letter_code
_entity_poly.pdbx_strand_id
1 'polypeptide(L)'
;TISGSILGWVRMKRDNDIPKLAVEAGYTKNDGRVYIGRIEKSPGKINCKINTTKIWNFLVQSIGTTLSRQTGQVFITNLKYEWVEISKDFEIPINSVYNGTDENGDEVWIGKSIHNEPGKIICKTINDGRPTMDKLWCYGSWCSHRKGYILIIKNCTDIKELYHQELRTVNRVSEFENSSIII
;
A
#
# COMPACT_ATOMS: atom_id res chain seq x y z
N THR A 1 -19.59 -20.39 -2.37
CA THR A 1 -19.12 -19.13 -3.01
C THR A 1 -19.11 -18.05 -1.96
N ILE A 2 -17.96 -17.73 -1.39
CA ILE A 2 -17.82 -16.60 -0.47
C ILE A 2 -17.77 -15.34 -1.36
N SER A 3 -18.91 -14.69 -1.55
CA SER A 3 -18.99 -13.38 -2.18
C SER A 3 -18.81 -12.30 -1.13
N GLY A 4 -17.58 -12.11 -0.66
CA GLY A 4 -17.23 -11.03 0.26
C GLY A 4 -16.26 -10.05 -0.37
N SER A 5 -16.25 -8.81 0.09
CA SER A 5 -15.21 -7.85 -0.24
C SER A 5 -13.91 -8.24 0.45
N ILE A 6 -12.81 -8.28 -0.32
CA ILE A 6 -11.46 -8.52 0.19
C ILE A 6 -10.69 -7.22 0.07
N LEU A 7 -10.16 -6.76 1.19
CA LEU A 7 -9.29 -5.59 1.25
C LEU A 7 -8.38 -5.74 2.47
N GLY A 8 -7.09 -5.82 2.27
CA GLY A 8 -6.21 -5.95 3.43
C GLY A 8 -4.77 -6.33 3.10
N TRP A 9 -4.06 -6.78 4.11
CA TRP A 9 -2.65 -7.10 4.07
C TRP A 9 -2.41 -8.56 4.37
N VAL A 10 -1.63 -9.24 3.53
CA VAL A 10 -1.25 -10.65 3.70
C VAL A 10 0.24 -10.74 3.92
N ARG A 11 0.67 -11.47 4.97
CA ARG A 11 2.08 -11.72 5.24
C ARG A 11 2.66 -12.68 4.21
N MET A 12 3.74 -12.27 3.56
CA MET A 12 4.43 -13.02 2.54
C MET A 12 5.95 -12.93 2.72
N LYS A 13 6.67 -13.78 2.01
CA LYS A 13 8.15 -13.80 2.02
C LYS A 13 8.70 -13.98 0.62
N ARG A 14 10.01 -13.73 0.48
CA ARG A 14 10.76 -14.03 -0.74
C ARG A 14 10.46 -15.46 -1.22
N ASP A 15 10.41 -15.63 -2.53
CA ASP A 15 10.12 -16.87 -3.24
C ASP A 15 8.65 -17.34 -3.17
N ASN A 16 7.79 -16.71 -2.38
CA ASN A 16 6.35 -16.92 -2.55
C ASN A 16 5.89 -16.32 -3.87
N ASP A 17 4.84 -16.89 -4.46
CA ASP A 17 4.17 -16.28 -5.60
C ASP A 17 3.38 -15.07 -5.14
N ILE A 18 3.45 -13.98 -5.92
CA ILE A 18 2.61 -12.81 -5.66
C ILE A 18 1.12 -13.20 -5.76
N PRO A 19 0.28 -12.85 -4.80
CA PRO A 19 -1.14 -13.19 -4.84
C PRO A 19 -1.83 -12.62 -6.09
N LYS A 20 -2.80 -13.34 -6.64
CA LYS A 20 -3.58 -12.87 -7.80
C LYS A 20 -4.34 -11.56 -7.53
N LEU A 21 -4.70 -11.31 -6.28
CA LEU A 21 -5.40 -10.09 -5.83
C LEU A 21 -4.44 -8.99 -5.37
N ALA A 22 -3.13 -9.17 -5.53
CA ALA A 22 -2.16 -8.13 -5.21
C ALA A 22 -2.40 -6.87 -6.03
N VAL A 23 -2.39 -5.72 -5.37
CA VAL A 23 -2.56 -4.43 -6.04
C VAL A 23 -1.27 -4.04 -6.74
N GLU A 24 -1.37 -3.89 -8.05
CA GLU A 24 -0.27 -3.48 -8.90
C GLU A 24 -0.14 -1.96 -8.93
N ALA A 25 1.08 -1.46 -8.75
CA ALA A 25 1.38 -0.04 -8.91
C ALA A 25 1.66 0.33 -10.36
N GLY A 26 2.12 -0.61 -11.16
CA GLY A 26 2.46 -0.42 -12.55
C GLY A 26 3.80 -1.05 -12.92
N TYR A 27 4.42 -0.51 -13.93
CA TYR A 27 5.68 -0.99 -14.49
C TYR A 27 6.79 0.04 -14.25
N THR A 28 7.93 -0.39 -13.72
CA THR A 28 9.13 0.42 -13.60
C THR A 28 10.22 -0.10 -14.56
N LYS A 29 11.12 0.78 -14.98
CA LYS A 29 12.20 0.42 -15.91
C LYS A 29 13.15 -0.62 -15.32
N ASN A 30 13.39 -0.55 -14.01
CA ASN A 30 14.41 -1.37 -13.36
C ASN A 30 13.87 -2.70 -12.83
N ASP A 31 12.63 -2.70 -12.31
CA ASP A 31 12.06 -3.87 -11.63
C ASP A 31 10.93 -4.55 -12.40
N GLY A 32 10.53 -3.99 -13.56
CA GLY A 32 9.36 -4.48 -14.26
C GLY A 32 8.07 -4.17 -13.51
N ARG A 33 7.18 -5.15 -13.40
CA ARG A 33 5.92 -5.02 -12.69
C ARG A 33 6.14 -4.96 -11.18
N VAL A 34 5.60 -3.95 -10.53
CA VAL A 34 5.73 -3.71 -9.09
C VAL A 34 4.39 -3.64 -8.39
N TYR A 35 4.36 -4.07 -7.14
CA TYR A 35 3.15 -4.21 -6.34
C TYR A 35 3.25 -3.43 -5.05
N ILE A 36 2.10 -3.20 -4.41
CA ILE A 36 2.03 -2.52 -3.13
C ILE A 36 2.35 -3.50 -2.00
N GLY A 37 3.38 -3.18 -1.25
CA GLY A 37 3.74 -3.89 -0.04
C GLY A 37 3.98 -2.97 1.12
N ARG A 38 4.22 -3.54 2.29
CA ARG A 38 4.71 -2.80 3.45
C ARG A 38 5.65 -3.64 4.30
N ILE A 39 6.54 -2.95 4.98
CA ILE A 39 7.35 -3.49 6.07
C ILE A 39 6.84 -2.80 7.34
N GLU A 40 6.39 -3.59 8.32
CA GLU A 40 5.76 -3.06 9.53
C GLU A 40 4.59 -2.12 9.20
N LYS A 41 4.73 -0.83 9.49
CA LYS A 41 3.71 0.20 9.25
C LYS A 41 3.97 1.07 8.01
N SER A 42 5.09 0.86 7.33
CA SER A 42 5.50 1.68 6.19
C SER A 42 5.16 1.03 4.86
N PRO A 43 4.23 1.60 4.08
CA PRO A 43 3.96 1.15 2.72
C PRO A 43 5.11 1.47 1.78
N GLY A 44 5.29 0.59 0.82
CA GLY A 44 6.33 0.69 -0.19
C GLY A 44 6.10 -0.30 -1.33
N LYS A 45 7.18 -0.78 -1.92
CA LYS A 45 7.19 -1.58 -3.12
C LYS A 45 7.53 -3.04 -2.85
N ILE A 46 6.89 -3.92 -3.63
CA ILE A 46 7.34 -5.29 -3.82
C ILE A 46 7.81 -5.41 -5.26
N ASN A 47 9.04 -5.87 -5.45
CA ASN A 47 9.51 -6.33 -6.74
C ASN A 47 9.57 -7.86 -6.79
N CYS A 48 9.38 -8.40 -7.99
CA CYS A 48 9.51 -9.83 -8.26
C CYS A 48 10.83 -10.14 -8.95
N LYS A 49 11.25 -11.39 -8.91
CA LYS A 49 12.35 -11.87 -9.76
C LYS A 49 11.98 -11.64 -11.22
N ILE A 50 12.95 -11.23 -12.01
CA ILE A 50 12.77 -10.92 -13.44
C ILE A 50 12.03 -12.06 -14.16
N ASN A 51 10.97 -11.69 -14.90
CA ASN A 51 10.12 -12.61 -15.66
C ASN A 51 9.45 -13.73 -14.83
N THR A 52 9.20 -13.48 -13.56
CA THR A 52 8.49 -14.42 -12.68
C THR A 52 7.44 -13.72 -11.84
N THR A 53 6.59 -14.53 -11.18
CA THR A 53 5.65 -14.07 -10.15
C THR A 53 6.23 -14.21 -8.73
N LYS A 54 7.49 -14.63 -8.60
CA LYS A 54 8.14 -14.86 -7.31
C LYS A 54 8.61 -13.55 -6.69
N ILE A 55 8.17 -13.28 -5.48
CA ILE A 55 8.59 -12.12 -4.70
C ILE A 55 10.11 -12.15 -4.51
N TRP A 56 10.75 -11.01 -4.76
CA TRP A 56 12.17 -10.83 -4.51
C TRP A 56 12.42 -10.10 -3.19
N ASN A 57 11.95 -8.86 -3.09
CA ASN A 57 12.13 -8.03 -1.91
C ASN A 57 10.90 -7.16 -1.62
N PHE A 58 10.78 -6.79 -0.33
CA PHE A 58 9.95 -5.70 0.16
C PHE A 58 10.86 -4.50 0.41
N LEU A 59 10.51 -3.35 -0.16
CA LEU A 59 11.34 -2.16 -0.22
C LEU A 59 10.53 -0.95 0.23
N VAL A 60 10.95 -0.30 1.30
CA VAL A 60 10.28 0.92 1.79
C VAL A 60 11.28 2.06 1.98
N GLN A 61 10.79 3.28 1.82
CA GLN A 61 11.50 4.50 2.15
C GLN A 61 11.06 4.97 3.52
N SER A 62 11.99 5.04 4.46
CA SER A 62 11.82 5.73 5.74
C SER A 62 12.60 7.03 5.74
N ILE A 63 12.39 7.88 6.73
CA ILE A 63 13.12 9.16 6.84
C ILE A 63 14.62 8.87 6.94
N GLY A 64 15.37 9.32 5.92
CA GLY A 64 16.82 9.18 5.86
C GLY A 64 17.35 7.78 5.54
N THR A 65 16.50 6.76 5.40
CA THR A 65 16.95 5.40 5.12
C THR A 65 16.00 4.65 4.18
N THR A 66 16.57 3.75 3.39
CA THR A 66 15.80 2.76 2.63
C THR A 66 15.89 1.41 3.32
N LEU A 67 14.78 0.73 3.50
CA LEU A 67 14.72 -0.60 4.07
C LEU A 67 14.45 -1.63 2.98
N SER A 68 15.20 -2.73 3.01
CA SER A 68 14.94 -3.90 2.19
C SER A 68 14.80 -5.12 3.10
N ARG A 69 13.75 -5.90 2.90
CA ARG A 69 13.47 -7.12 3.66
C ARG A 69 13.03 -8.24 2.74
N GLN A 70 13.24 -9.47 3.20
CA GLN A 70 12.75 -10.67 2.51
C GLN A 70 11.33 -11.06 2.92
N THR A 71 10.82 -10.43 3.98
CA THR A 71 9.46 -10.65 4.50
C THR A 71 8.75 -9.31 4.65
N GLY A 72 7.44 -9.33 4.48
CA GLY A 72 6.60 -8.16 4.61
C GLY A 72 5.14 -8.54 4.40
N GLN A 73 4.33 -7.54 4.06
CA GLN A 73 2.92 -7.75 3.76
C GLN A 73 2.62 -7.23 2.36
N VAL A 74 1.77 -7.95 1.64
CA VAL A 74 1.24 -7.60 0.32
C VAL A 74 -0.15 -7.03 0.49
N PHE A 75 -0.44 -5.92 -0.16
CA PHE A 75 -1.80 -5.37 -0.20
C PHE A 75 -2.62 -6.08 -1.26
N ILE A 76 -3.75 -6.64 -0.85
CA ILE A 76 -4.67 -7.38 -1.72
C ILE A 76 -6.08 -6.78 -1.69
N THR A 77 -6.77 -6.85 -2.81
CA THR A 77 -8.20 -6.53 -2.89
C THR A 77 -8.86 -7.19 -4.10
N ASN A 78 -10.14 -7.55 -3.97
CA ASN A 78 -11.01 -7.92 -5.09
C ASN A 78 -11.92 -6.76 -5.52
N LEU A 79 -11.80 -5.61 -4.87
CA LEU A 79 -12.55 -4.40 -5.21
C LEU A 79 -11.89 -3.68 -6.40
N LYS A 80 -12.69 -2.97 -7.18
CA LYS A 80 -12.15 -2.11 -8.25
C LYS A 80 -11.41 -0.94 -7.63
N TYR A 81 -10.20 -0.70 -8.11
CA TYR A 81 -9.36 0.41 -7.68
C TYR A 81 -8.84 1.22 -8.86
N GLU A 82 -8.38 2.41 -8.57
CA GLU A 82 -7.68 3.24 -9.53
C GLU A 82 -6.64 4.13 -8.82
N TRP A 83 -5.72 4.63 -9.61
CA TRP A 83 -4.71 5.59 -9.18
C TRP A 83 -5.13 6.99 -9.63
N VAL A 84 -5.34 7.89 -8.69
CA VAL A 84 -5.76 9.27 -8.93
C VAL A 84 -4.60 10.21 -8.69
N GLU A 85 -4.37 11.12 -9.62
CA GLU A 85 -3.33 12.14 -9.46
C GLU A 85 -3.63 13.03 -8.26
N ILE A 86 -2.61 13.30 -7.44
CA ILE A 86 -2.69 14.18 -6.28
C ILE A 86 -1.42 15.02 -6.17
N SER A 87 -1.56 16.22 -5.65
CA SER A 87 -0.45 17.15 -5.42
C SER A 87 -0.51 17.70 -3.99
N LYS A 88 0.61 18.25 -3.55
CA LYS A 88 0.70 18.92 -2.25
C LYS A 88 -0.44 19.95 -2.06
N ASP A 89 -0.98 19.97 -0.86
CA ASP A 89 -2.08 20.82 -0.39
C ASP A 89 -3.47 20.50 -0.99
N PHE A 90 -3.58 19.47 -1.85
CA PHE A 90 -4.87 18.94 -2.30
C PHE A 90 -5.49 18.02 -1.26
N GLU A 91 -6.81 18.06 -1.14
CA GLU A 91 -7.55 17.17 -0.26
C GLU A 91 -7.37 15.71 -0.64
N ILE A 92 -7.26 14.85 0.35
CA ILE A 92 -7.26 13.41 0.18
C ILE A 92 -8.67 12.95 -0.22
N PRO A 93 -8.85 12.26 -1.36
CA PRO A 93 -10.13 11.70 -1.73
C PRO A 93 -10.69 10.77 -0.64
N ILE A 94 -12.00 10.82 -0.40
CA ILE A 94 -12.65 10.10 0.70
C ILE A 94 -12.49 8.57 0.63
N ASN A 95 -12.38 8.04 -0.57
CA ASN A 95 -12.21 6.61 -0.84
C ASN A 95 -10.74 6.18 -1.03
N SER A 96 -9.81 7.00 -0.59
CA SER A 96 -8.38 6.69 -0.60
C SER A 96 -8.03 5.61 0.40
N VAL A 97 -7.07 4.74 0.05
CA VAL A 97 -6.65 3.64 0.92
C VAL A 97 -5.75 4.17 2.03
N TYR A 98 -6.30 4.15 3.24
CA TYR A 98 -5.63 4.55 4.47
C TYR A 98 -4.77 3.42 5.03
N ASN A 99 -3.55 3.70 5.44
CA ASN A 99 -2.62 2.70 5.98
C ASN A 99 -2.45 2.78 7.52
N GLY A 100 -3.15 3.66 8.18
CA GLY A 100 -2.94 3.93 9.61
C GLY A 100 -1.88 5.01 9.84
N THR A 101 -1.26 4.96 11.01
CA THR A 101 -0.17 5.87 11.36
C THR A 101 1.18 5.17 11.21
N ASP A 102 2.19 5.90 10.79
CA ASP A 102 3.56 5.42 10.74
C ASP A 102 4.25 5.51 12.14
N GLU A 103 5.54 5.21 12.16
CA GLU A 103 6.36 5.25 13.37
C GLU A 103 6.51 6.65 13.99
N ASN A 104 6.21 7.70 13.22
CA ASN A 104 6.26 9.10 13.68
C ASN A 104 4.89 9.60 14.15
N GLY A 105 3.83 8.76 14.05
CA GLY A 105 2.47 9.14 14.35
C GLY A 105 1.76 9.91 13.24
N ASP A 106 2.37 10.03 12.05
CA ASP A 106 1.77 10.66 10.89
C ASP A 106 0.71 9.75 10.25
N GLU A 107 -0.44 10.29 9.89
CA GLU A 107 -1.43 9.56 9.09
C GLU A 107 -0.91 9.32 7.67
N VAL A 108 -1.05 8.09 7.21
CA VAL A 108 -0.42 7.60 5.96
C VAL A 108 -1.46 6.99 5.03
N TRP A 109 -1.39 7.34 3.76
CA TRP A 109 -2.13 6.71 2.66
C TRP A 109 -1.18 6.05 1.67
N ILE A 110 -1.71 5.09 0.91
CA ILE A 110 -0.96 4.41 -0.13
C ILE A 110 -0.88 5.29 -1.36
N GLY A 111 0.34 5.54 -1.80
CA GLY A 111 0.62 6.32 -2.99
C GLY A 111 1.71 5.74 -3.87
N LYS A 112 1.91 6.36 -5.01
CA LYS A 112 3.04 6.08 -5.91
C LYS A 112 3.50 7.36 -6.61
N SER A 113 4.78 7.36 -7.01
CA SER A 113 5.33 8.43 -7.84
C SER A 113 4.78 8.39 -9.27
N ILE A 114 5.06 9.44 -10.05
CA ILE A 114 4.76 9.48 -11.48
C ILE A 114 5.50 8.41 -12.29
N HIS A 115 6.51 7.76 -11.71
CA HIS A 115 7.28 6.68 -12.30
C HIS A 115 6.87 5.30 -11.80
N ASN A 116 5.68 5.18 -11.20
CA ASN A 116 5.12 3.95 -10.62
C ASN A 116 5.90 3.37 -9.43
N GLU A 117 6.72 4.16 -8.75
CA GLU A 117 7.39 3.73 -7.52
C GLU A 117 6.44 3.87 -6.33
N PRO A 118 5.99 2.77 -5.71
CA PRO A 118 5.11 2.82 -4.56
C PRO A 118 5.74 3.46 -3.34
N GLY A 119 4.91 4.06 -2.52
CA GLY A 119 5.34 4.70 -1.31
C GLY A 119 4.20 5.15 -0.41
N LYS A 120 4.51 6.05 0.51
CA LYS A 120 3.57 6.59 1.48
C LYS A 120 3.28 8.07 1.22
N ILE A 121 2.00 8.42 1.20
CA ILE A 121 1.54 9.80 1.25
C ILE A 121 1.32 10.17 2.71
N ILE A 122 2.02 11.21 3.16
CA ILE A 122 1.85 11.82 4.49
C ILE A 122 0.96 13.03 4.33
N CYS A 123 -0.01 13.18 5.23
CA CYS A 123 -0.98 14.24 5.21
C CYS A 123 -0.76 15.24 6.34
N LYS A 124 -1.19 16.47 6.07
CA LYS A 124 -1.43 17.48 7.09
C LYS A 124 -2.90 17.51 7.42
N THR A 125 -3.22 17.49 8.70
CA THR A 125 -4.56 17.84 9.18
C THR A 125 -4.63 19.36 9.30
N ILE A 126 -5.47 19.98 8.47
CA ILE A 126 -5.82 21.39 8.66
C ILE A 126 -6.96 21.43 9.67
N ASN A 127 -6.89 22.31 10.67
CA ASN A 127 -7.99 22.55 11.59
C ASN A 127 -9.26 22.81 10.78
N ASP A 128 -10.33 22.05 11.04
CA ASP A 128 -11.66 22.12 10.43
C ASP A 128 -11.79 21.59 8.97
N GLY A 129 -10.80 20.90 8.42
CA GLY A 129 -10.83 20.39 7.06
C GLY A 129 -10.52 18.90 6.92
N ARG A 130 -10.72 18.38 5.69
CA ARG A 130 -10.21 17.07 5.30
C ARG A 130 -8.68 17.09 5.27
N PRO A 131 -8.01 15.96 5.54
CA PRO A 131 -6.57 15.90 5.41
C PRO A 131 -6.14 16.25 3.97
N THR A 132 -5.07 17.00 3.86
CA THR A 132 -4.44 17.34 2.58
C THR A 132 -3.09 16.67 2.46
N MET A 133 -2.66 16.40 1.23
CA MET A 133 -1.34 15.83 0.99
C MET A 133 -0.25 16.83 1.38
N ASP A 134 0.69 16.41 2.22
CA ASP A 134 1.91 17.17 2.49
C ASP A 134 3.06 16.72 1.59
N LYS A 135 3.33 15.43 1.54
CA LYS A 135 4.45 14.87 0.78
C LYS A 135 4.24 13.38 0.48
N LEU A 136 4.96 12.91 -0.54
CA LEU A 136 5.03 11.51 -0.91
C LEU A 136 6.48 11.03 -0.79
N TRP A 137 6.69 9.95 -0.07
CA TRP A 137 7.95 9.24 0.02
C TRP A 137 7.88 7.92 -0.74
N CYS A 138 8.77 7.73 -1.71
CA CYS A 138 8.90 6.49 -2.49
C CYS A 138 10.29 5.89 -2.32
N TYR A 139 10.38 4.57 -2.47
CA TYR A 139 11.66 3.88 -2.43
C TYR A 139 12.64 4.45 -3.47
N GLY A 140 13.89 4.64 -3.07
CA GLY A 140 14.93 5.17 -3.93
C GLY A 140 14.92 6.68 -4.13
N SER A 141 13.98 7.40 -3.50
CA SER A 141 13.95 8.85 -3.50
C SER A 141 14.72 9.44 -2.33
N TRP A 142 15.68 10.30 -2.63
CA TRP A 142 16.43 11.06 -1.62
C TRP A 142 15.64 12.24 -1.05
N CYS A 143 14.56 12.63 -1.70
CA CYS A 143 13.68 13.70 -1.28
C CYS A 143 12.22 13.33 -1.42
N SER A 144 11.36 14.04 -0.69
CA SER A 144 9.92 13.87 -0.83
C SER A 144 9.41 14.48 -2.15
N HIS A 145 8.41 13.84 -2.71
CA HIS A 145 7.70 14.36 -3.89
C HIS A 145 6.50 15.21 -3.47
N ARG A 146 6.22 16.23 -4.26
CA ARG A 146 5.04 17.11 -4.08
C ARG A 146 3.86 16.70 -4.96
N LYS A 147 4.03 15.68 -5.80
CA LYS A 147 3.05 15.19 -6.76
C LYS A 147 3.22 13.68 -6.96
N GLY A 148 2.11 13.00 -7.16
CA GLY A 148 2.08 11.57 -7.47
C GLY A 148 0.66 11.09 -7.67
N TYR A 149 0.41 9.84 -7.31
CA TYR A 149 -0.89 9.20 -7.38
C TYR A 149 -1.25 8.60 -6.04
N ILE A 150 -2.51 8.68 -5.68
CA ILE A 150 -3.08 8.03 -4.49
C ILE A 150 -3.99 6.88 -4.92
N LEU A 151 -3.93 5.78 -4.18
CA LEU A 151 -4.79 4.62 -4.42
C LEU A 151 -6.18 4.89 -3.86
N ILE A 152 -7.19 4.74 -4.71
CA ILE A 152 -8.59 4.81 -4.30
C ILE A 152 -9.33 3.52 -4.64
N ILE A 153 -10.35 3.19 -3.86
CA ILE A 153 -11.28 2.09 -4.14
C ILE A 153 -12.57 2.68 -4.72
N LYS A 154 -12.96 2.18 -5.88
CA LYS A 154 -14.19 2.64 -6.55
C LYS A 154 -15.43 2.15 -5.82
N ASN A 155 -16.48 2.98 -5.82
CA ASN A 155 -17.79 2.65 -5.27
C ASN A 155 -17.81 2.32 -3.77
N CYS A 156 -16.89 2.86 -2.99
CA CYS A 156 -16.84 2.75 -1.54
C CYS A 156 -17.01 4.13 -0.92
N THR A 157 -17.99 4.29 -0.03
CA THR A 157 -18.34 5.59 0.57
C THR A 157 -17.52 5.93 1.80
N ASP A 158 -16.96 4.94 2.49
CA ASP A 158 -16.05 5.14 3.62
C ASP A 158 -15.09 3.96 3.79
N ILE A 159 -13.92 4.12 3.20
CA ILE A 159 -12.88 3.10 3.22
C ILE A 159 -12.13 3.06 4.55
N LYS A 160 -12.08 4.17 5.27
CA LYS A 160 -11.41 4.23 6.57
C LYS A 160 -12.11 3.32 7.58
N GLU A 161 -13.44 3.29 7.54
CA GLU A 161 -14.25 2.42 8.38
C GLU A 161 -14.16 0.95 7.95
N LEU A 162 -14.26 0.67 6.65
CA LEU A 162 -14.05 -0.67 6.08
C LEU A 162 -12.67 -1.22 6.43
N TYR A 163 -11.63 -0.43 6.28
CA TYR A 163 -10.26 -0.81 6.57
C TYR A 163 -10.07 -1.19 8.05
N HIS A 164 -10.68 -0.45 8.97
CA HIS A 164 -10.63 -0.79 10.40
C HIS A 164 -11.43 -2.03 10.75
N GLN A 165 -12.54 -2.30 10.08
CA GLN A 165 -13.35 -3.50 10.29
C GLN A 165 -12.67 -4.75 9.74
N GLU A 166 -12.07 -4.68 8.56
CA GLU A 166 -11.43 -5.82 7.91
C GLU A 166 -10.04 -6.16 8.48
N LEU A 167 -9.27 -5.18 8.94
CA LEU A 167 -8.06 -5.45 9.72
C LEU A 167 -8.36 -6.26 10.98
N ARG A 168 -9.53 -6.05 11.61
CA ARG A 168 -9.99 -6.86 12.75
C ARG A 168 -10.35 -8.28 12.30
N THR A 169 -10.89 -8.44 11.11
CA THR A 169 -11.28 -9.74 10.54
C THR A 169 -10.06 -10.53 10.07
N VAL A 170 -9.12 -9.90 9.38
CA VAL A 170 -7.87 -10.54 8.93
C VAL A 170 -6.99 -10.94 10.13
N ASN A 171 -6.91 -10.11 11.16
CA ASN A 171 -6.21 -10.48 12.39
C ASN A 171 -6.89 -11.65 13.14
N ARG A 172 -8.22 -11.75 13.11
CA ARG A 172 -8.96 -12.91 13.65
C ARG A 172 -8.73 -14.17 12.82
N VAL A 173 -8.70 -14.04 11.47
CA VAL A 173 -8.44 -15.18 10.57
C VAL A 173 -7.00 -15.66 10.72
N SER A 174 -6.02 -14.78 10.91
CA SER A 174 -4.62 -15.17 11.13
C SER A 174 -4.40 -15.84 12.51
N GLU A 175 -5.23 -15.59 13.49
CA GLU A 175 -5.24 -16.33 14.78
C GLU A 175 -5.85 -17.73 14.64
N PHE A 176 -6.74 -17.96 13.66
CA PHE A 176 -7.36 -19.26 13.40
C PHE A 176 -6.63 -20.11 12.37
N GLU A 177 -5.72 -19.54 11.57
CA GLU A 177 -5.05 -20.23 10.47
C GLU A 177 -3.53 -20.28 10.62
N ASN A 178 -3.05 -21.01 11.62
CA ASN A 178 -1.78 -21.73 11.54
C ASN A 178 -1.90 -22.98 10.63
N SER A 179 -2.91 -23.06 9.81
CA SER A 179 -3.13 -24.13 8.86
C SER A 179 -3.74 -23.60 7.56
N SER A 180 -2.87 -23.51 6.53
CA SER A 180 -3.19 -23.61 5.10
C SER A 180 -4.38 -22.80 4.59
N ILE A 181 -4.12 -21.59 4.10
CA ILE A 181 -4.95 -21.06 3.03
C ILE A 181 -4.25 -21.29 1.70
N ILE A 182 -4.72 -22.31 0.99
CA ILE A 182 -4.56 -22.48 -0.45
C ILE A 182 -5.71 -21.71 -1.08
N ILE A 183 -5.42 -20.65 -1.79
CA ILE A 183 -6.29 -20.09 -2.82
C ILE A 183 -5.49 -20.00 -4.11
#